data_3c5f5367d29a075ec1d6ee72fca456a4
#
_entry.id   3c5f5367d29a075ec1d6ee72fca456a4
#
_cell.length_a   1.000
_cell.length_b   1.000
_cell.length_c   1.000
_cell.angle_alpha   90.00
_cell.angle_beta   90.00
_cell.angle_gamma   90.00
#
_symmetry.space_group_name_H-M   'P 1'
#
loop_
_entity.id
_entity.type
_entity.pdbx_description
1 polymer ?
#
loop_
_entity_poly.entity_id
_entity_poly.type
_entity_poly.pdbx_seq_one_letter_code
_entity_poly.pdbx_strand_id
1 'polypeptide(L)'
;MKRRWKKFLAGVLSAALALNLAAPLALAGSSTMGAACGVTNVLLYPEWNGPVDSKKCIQGTVSYNRGLLTFDGDVTLDTTSDPYNSSLVEALSEKNLRLVANGKVTGRTKSNGFDGAKEIVRGEYDLTNTDAGNQSKGILGATNDKTTIASDTEITLKGFQTGIGWGSVQIDGKVKISSAACGIANFTTMNHGSELVIHAQQYIGEQGHLTYNGGHLLLNVTTVAGDFGLSRLGIGEDVSKFWYRTGDDENYTEIDTSVQEKLDSFFEVKETNHAYLELTDVDPDQQESESYDLWVAGTQVTKSNQSDVLGDGTVSYDPDTHTLTLKDANLTLGEDAEEGIS
;
A
#
# COMPACT_ATOMS: atom_id res chain seq x y z
N MET A 1 -24.58 56.05 1.63
CA MET A 1 -23.79 55.20 2.55
C MET A 1 -23.14 54.07 1.76
N LYS A 2 -21.86 54.19 1.54
CA LYS A 2 -21.06 53.21 0.74
C LYS A 2 -20.48 52.15 1.68
N ARG A 3 -20.94 50.91 1.62
CA ARG A 3 -20.29 49.79 2.31
C ARG A 3 -19.19 49.23 1.42
N ARG A 4 -17.94 49.38 1.86
CA ARG A 4 -16.74 48.78 1.27
C ARG A 4 -16.73 47.29 1.59
N TRP A 5 -16.77 46.45 0.57
CA TRP A 5 -16.44 45.02 0.69
C TRP A 5 -14.94 44.86 0.74
N LYS A 6 -14.42 44.40 1.85
CA LYS A 6 -13.04 43.94 1.95
C LYS A 6 -13.01 42.52 1.38
N LYS A 7 -12.34 42.35 0.25
CA LYS A 7 -11.98 41.05 -0.26
C LYS A 7 -10.88 40.49 0.63
N PHE A 8 -11.17 39.45 1.38
CA PHE A 8 -10.16 38.61 1.98
C PHE A 8 -9.63 37.68 0.89
N LEU A 9 -8.45 37.95 0.38
CA LEU A 9 -7.65 36.97 -0.32
C LEU A 9 -7.12 35.98 0.75
N ALA A 10 -7.72 34.82 0.86
CA ALA A 10 -7.09 33.69 1.50
C ALA A 10 -6.01 33.16 0.52
N GLY A 11 -4.80 33.61 0.72
CA GLY A 11 -3.65 33.00 0.05
C GLY A 11 -3.47 31.61 0.65
N VAL A 12 -3.81 30.58 -0.10
CA VAL A 12 -3.34 29.23 0.16
C VAL A 12 -1.84 29.25 -0.10
N LEU A 13 -1.07 29.36 0.97
CA LEU A 13 0.36 29.14 0.92
C LEU A 13 0.55 27.62 0.82
N SER A 14 0.64 27.12 -0.41
CA SER A 14 1.22 25.83 -0.68
C SER A 14 2.68 25.93 -0.27
N ALA A 15 2.99 25.52 0.94
CA ALA A 15 4.36 25.26 1.35
C ALA A 15 4.77 23.95 0.64
N ALA A 16 5.19 24.09 -0.62
CA ALA A 16 6.08 23.13 -1.21
C ALA A 16 7.32 23.12 -0.32
N LEU A 17 7.41 22.17 0.60
CA LEU A 17 8.61 21.87 1.32
C LEU A 17 9.58 21.25 0.31
N ALA A 18 10.19 22.10 -0.53
CA ALA A 18 11.39 21.74 -1.21
C ALA A 18 12.41 21.45 -0.11
N LEU A 19 12.55 20.18 0.27
CA LEU A 19 13.73 19.71 0.96
C LEU A 19 14.89 19.94 -0.03
N ASN A 20 15.47 21.10 0.00
CA ASN A 20 16.81 21.31 -0.48
C ASN A 20 17.69 20.38 0.37
N LEU A 21 17.91 19.19 -0.12
CA LEU A 21 19.03 18.36 0.29
C LEU A 21 20.27 19.17 -0.11
N ALA A 22 20.70 20.06 0.78
CA ALA A 22 22.04 20.59 0.73
C ALA A 22 22.97 19.38 0.60
N ALA A 23 23.90 19.46 -0.35
CA ALA A 23 24.92 18.45 -0.55
C ALA A 23 25.46 18.03 0.81
N PRO A 24 25.60 16.73 1.09
CA PRO A 24 26.05 16.28 2.39
C PRO A 24 27.42 16.87 2.66
N LEU A 25 27.50 17.71 3.68
CA LEU A 25 28.77 18.00 4.32
C LEU A 25 29.38 16.65 4.67
N ALA A 26 30.48 16.32 4.05
CA ALA A 26 31.26 15.13 4.34
C ALA A 26 31.71 15.20 5.81
N LEU A 27 30.86 14.70 6.73
CA LEU A 27 31.32 14.32 8.04
C LEU A 27 32.07 13.01 7.90
N ALA A 28 33.35 13.02 8.21
CA ALA A 28 34.18 11.83 8.33
C ALA A 28 33.45 10.79 9.20
N GLY A 29 33.05 9.65 8.58
CA GLY A 29 32.35 8.55 9.22
C GLY A 29 31.03 8.11 8.56
N SER A 30 30.58 8.76 7.51
CA SER A 30 29.43 8.31 6.70
C SER A 30 29.95 7.41 5.58
N SER A 31 29.90 6.09 5.76
CA SER A 31 30.06 5.17 4.65
C SER A 31 28.80 5.19 3.78
N THR A 32 28.79 6.06 2.79
CA THR A 32 27.86 5.92 1.68
C THR A 32 28.27 4.70 0.88
N MET A 33 27.50 3.63 1.02
CA MET A 33 27.68 2.45 0.20
C MET A 33 26.95 2.67 -1.12
N GLY A 34 27.67 3.26 -2.06
CA GLY A 34 27.31 3.22 -3.47
C GLY A 34 27.78 1.89 -4.04
N ALA A 35 26.99 0.85 -3.90
CA ALA A 35 27.23 -0.38 -4.65
C ALA A 35 26.41 -0.29 -5.94
N ALA A 36 27.09 -0.18 -7.04
CA ALA A 36 26.48 -0.52 -8.31
C ALA A 36 26.15 -2.00 -8.26
N CYS A 37 24.88 -2.31 -8.10
CA CYS A 37 24.33 -3.63 -8.23
C CYS A 37 24.89 -4.71 -7.33
N GLY A 38 24.13 -5.27 -6.50
CA GLY A 38 24.45 -6.47 -5.87
C GLY A 38 24.18 -6.61 -4.39
N VAL A 39 23.02 -6.27 -3.83
CA VAL A 39 22.76 -6.55 -2.41
C VAL A 39 21.65 -7.56 -2.28
N THR A 40 21.90 -8.69 -1.62
CA THR A 40 20.88 -9.64 -1.30
C THR A 40 20.28 -9.44 0.03
N ASN A 41 21.05 -9.08 0.96
CA ASN A 41 20.68 -9.17 2.35
C ASN A 41 21.33 -8.01 3.06
N VAL A 42 20.54 -7.01 3.40
CA VAL A 42 21.03 -5.96 4.27
C VAL A 42 20.81 -6.44 5.70
N LEU A 43 21.77 -7.22 6.22
CA LEU A 43 21.88 -7.46 7.64
C LEU A 43 22.37 -6.17 8.29
N LEU A 44 21.46 -5.48 8.97
CA LEU A 44 21.79 -4.22 9.65
C LEU A 44 22.20 -4.53 11.09
N TYR A 45 23.51 -4.61 11.33
CA TYR A 45 24.05 -4.59 12.67
C TYR A 45 24.34 -3.14 13.09
N PRO A 46 23.96 -2.69 14.29
CA PRO A 46 24.18 -1.31 14.75
C PRO A 46 25.66 -0.90 14.74
N GLU A 47 26.56 -1.86 14.81
CA GLU A 47 28.00 -1.65 14.86
C GLU A 47 28.68 -1.78 13.49
N TRP A 48 27.91 -2.09 12.44
CA TRP A 48 28.48 -2.44 11.16
C TRP A 48 28.46 -1.28 10.19
N ASN A 49 29.63 -0.67 9.95
CA ASN A 49 29.87 0.37 8.95
C ASN A 49 30.55 -0.20 7.70
N GLY A 50 30.46 -1.51 7.48
CA GLY A 50 31.12 -2.19 6.39
C GLY A 50 30.30 -2.26 5.09
N PRO A 51 30.92 -2.58 3.96
CA PRO A 51 30.21 -2.77 2.71
C PRO A 51 29.28 -3.97 2.81
N VAL A 52 28.03 -3.78 2.42
CA VAL A 52 27.06 -4.85 2.19
C VAL A 52 27.63 -5.78 1.13
N ASP A 53 27.53 -7.10 1.32
CA ASP A 53 28.03 -8.05 0.33
C ASP A 53 27.33 -7.84 -1.01
N SER A 54 28.08 -7.33 -1.97
CA SER A 54 27.60 -6.86 -3.27
C SER A 54 27.10 -7.97 -4.22
N LYS A 55 27.07 -9.23 -3.79
CA LYS A 55 26.88 -10.36 -4.72
C LYS A 55 25.44 -10.63 -5.17
N LYS A 56 24.49 -9.88 -4.69
CA LYS A 56 23.09 -10.31 -4.79
C LYS A 56 22.04 -9.23 -5.12
N CYS A 57 22.37 -7.97 -5.40
CA CYS A 57 21.49 -7.04 -6.12
C CYS A 57 21.75 -7.15 -7.61
N ILE A 58 20.70 -7.09 -8.35
CA ILE A 58 20.79 -7.27 -9.80
C ILE A 58 20.77 -5.89 -10.47
N GLN A 59 20.17 -4.88 -9.82
CA GLN A 59 20.02 -3.55 -10.41
C GLN A 59 19.77 -2.50 -9.32
N GLY A 60 20.18 -1.26 -9.56
CA GLY A 60 19.92 -0.09 -8.73
C GLY A 60 20.98 0.18 -7.67
N THR A 61 20.71 1.14 -6.80
CA THR A 61 21.62 1.56 -5.73
C THR A 61 20.91 1.47 -4.39
N VAL A 62 21.60 0.90 -3.40
CA VAL A 62 21.11 0.83 -2.02
C VAL A 62 22.10 1.53 -1.10
N SER A 63 21.61 2.46 -0.29
CA SER A 63 22.43 3.18 0.68
C SER A 63 21.82 3.08 2.08
N TYR A 64 22.67 3.04 3.11
CA TYR A 64 22.26 3.05 4.50
C TYR A 64 22.94 4.16 5.26
N ASN A 65 22.14 4.94 6.00
CA ASN A 65 22.65 6.00 6.85
C ASN A 65 21.78 6.16 8.12
N ARG A 66 22.36 5.84 9.28
CA ARG A 66 21.75 6.06 10.60
C ARG A 66 20.29 5.64 10.71
N GLY A 67 20.00 4.38 10.40
CA GLY A 67 18.66 3.82 10.45
C GLY A 67 17.80 4.07 9.21
N LEU A 68 18.28 4.82 8.22
CA LEU A 68 17.59 5.01 6.95
C LEU A 68 18.24 4.17 5.86
N LEU A 69 17.50 3.21 5.32
CA LEU A 69 17.84 2.44 4.14
C LEU A 69 17.13 3.04 2.94
N THR A 70 17.90 3.48 1.95
CA THR A 70 17.39 4.13 0.74
C THR A 70 17.69 3.25 -0.47
N PHE A 71 16.68 3.02 -1.28
CA PHE A 71 16.74 2.41 -2.59
C PHE A 71 16.62 3.50 -3.65
N ASP A 72 17.69 3.72 -4.43
CA ASP A 72 17.75 4.79 -5.43
C ASP A 72 17.61 4.21 -6.85
N GLY A 73 16.61 4.74 -7.59
CA GLY A 73 16.17 4.20 -8.86
C GLY A 73 15.45 2.86 -8.70
N ASP A 74 15.24 2.16 -9.79
CA ASP A 74 14.65 0.83 -9.76
C ASP A 74 15.66 -0.17 -9.21
N VAL A 75 15.29 -0.83 -8.11
CA VAL A 75 16.17 -1.76 -7.39
C VAL A 75 15.59 -3.18 -7.46
N THR A 76 16.42 -4.13 -7.85
CA THR A 76 16.07 -5.55 -7.81
C THR A 76 16.90 -6.28 -6.76
N LEU A 77 16.24 -6.93 -5.81
CA LEU A 77 16.80 -7.76 -4.76
C LEU A 77 16.44 -9.24 -5.00
N ASP A 78 17.41 -10.16 -4.91
CA ASP A 78 17.16 -11.59 -5.05
C ASP A 78 17.95 -12.40 -4.04
N THR A 79 17.28 -13.00 -3.05
CA THR A 79 17.87 -13.88 -2.04
C THR A 79 17.57 -15.36 -2.29
N THR A 80 17.03 -15.72 -3.44
CA THR A 80 16.61 -17.10 -3.73
C THR A 80 17.77 -18.10 -3.78
N SER A 81 18.97 -17.62 -4.04
CA SER A 81 20.20 -18.43 -4.05
C SER A 81 20.96 -18.41 -2.72
N ASP A 82 20.47 -17.67 -1.71
CA ASP A 82 21.13 -17.61 -0.41
C ASP A 82 20.98 -18.95 0.35
N PRO A 83 22.09 -19.60 0.72
CA PRO A 83 22.05 -20.86 1.44
C PRO A 83 21.48 -20.73 2.87
N TYR A 84 21.44 -19.53 3.41
CA TYR A 84 20.93 -19.24 4.75
C TYR A 84 19.45 -18.83 4.76
N ASN A 85 18.77 -18.82 3.61
CA ASN A 85 17.37 -18.40 3.47
C ASN A 85 17.08 -17.04 4.14
N SER A 86 17.89 -16.05 3.84
CA SER A 86 17.80 -14.75 4.47
C SER A 86 16.63 -13.92 3.94
N SER A 87 16.09 -13.05 4.78
CA SER A 87 15.08 -12.05 4.41
C SER A 87 15.63 -11.07 3.35
N LEU A 88 14.76 -10.39 2.61
CA LEU A 88 15.21 -9.33 1.68
C LEU A 88 15.84 -8.16 2.44
N VAL A 89 15.21 -7.75 3.52
CA VAL A 89 15.73 -6.78 4.49
C VAL A 89 15.49 -7.33 5.89
N GLU A 90 16.53 -7.35 6.72
CA GLU A 90 16.45 -7.83 8.09
C GLU A 90 17.13 -6.85 9.05
N ALA A 91 16.37 -6.33 10.00
CA ALA A 91 16.85 -5.41 11.03
C ALA A 91 17.09 -6.15 12.34
N LEU A 92 18.18 -6.89 12.46
CA LEU A 92 18.46 -7.75 13.63
C LEU A 92 18.60 -6.99 14.94
N SER A 93 19.10 -5.76 14.91
CA SER A 93 19.31 -4.95 16.10
C SER A 93 19.07 -3.46 15.87
N GLU A 94 18.76 -3.05 14.65
CA GLU A 94 18.40 -1.67 14.30
C GLU A 94 16.92 -1.42 14.62
N LYS A 95 16.66 -0.89 15.82
CA LYS A 95 15.28 -0.64 16.29
C LYS A 95 14.56 0.46 15.55
N ASN A 96 15.26 1.28 14.76
CA ASN A 96 14.73 2.43 14.08
C ASN A 96 14.91 2.36 12.57
N LEU A 97 14.99 1.16 12.00
CA LEU A 97 15.14 0.99 10.57
C LEU A 97 13.94 1.59 9.81
N ARG A 98 14.24 2.50 8.91
CA ARG A 98 13.28 3.14 8.02
C ARG A 98 13.65 2.85 6.58
N LEU A 99 12.67 2.54 5.74
CA LEU A 99 12.85 2.21 4.34
C LEU A 99 12.31 3.34 3.47
N VAL A 100 13.08 3.73 2.45
CA VAL A 100 12.70 4.70 1.43
C VAL A 100 13.05 4.15 0.06
N ALA A 101 12.12 4.15 -0.88
CA ALA A 101 12.42 3.91 -2.28
C ALA A 101 12.16 5.19 -3.09
N ASN A 102 13.12 5.54 -3.96
CA ASN A 102 13.02 6.63 -4.93
C ASN A 102 12.71 6.10 -6.35
N GLY A 103 12.28 4.87 -6.44
CA GLY A 103 11.84 4.13 -7.62
C GLY A 103 11.13 2.87 -7.15
N LYS A 104 11.05 1.86 -8.01
CA LYS A 104 10.42 0.58 -7.71
C LYS A 104 11.44 -0.41 -7.13
N VAL A 105 11.10 -1.05 -6.01
CA VAL A 105 11.87 -2.17 -5.44
C VAL A 105 11.19 -3.48 -5.79
N THR A 106 11.87 -4.31 -6.56
CA THR A 106 11.42 -5.67 -6.87
C THR A 106 12.24 -6.66 -6.06
N GLY A 107 11.61 -7.45 -5.21
CA GLY A 107 12.27 -8.41 -4.32
C GLY A 107 11.84 -9.85 -4.56
N ARG A 108 12.81 -10.79 -4.61
CA ARG A 108 12.55 -12.23 -4.67
C ARG A 108 13.30 -12.94 -3.56
N THR A 109 12.59 -13.80 -2.80
CA THR A 109 13.17 -14.51 -1.65
C THR A 109 12.55 -15.90 -1.49
N LYS A 110 13.19 -16.75 -0.69
CA LYS A 110 12.61 -17.99 -0.14
C LYS A 110 12.28 -17.85 1.35
N SER A 111 12.56 -16.69 1.93
CA SER A 111 12.34 -16.39 3.34
C SER A 111 11.37 -15.22 3.49
N ASN A 112 11.63 -14.30 4.43
CA ASN A 112 10.78 -13.15 4.64
C ASN A 112 11.09 -12.01 3.66
N GLY A 113 10.13 -11.12 3.49
CA GLY A 113 10.33 -9.86 2.79
C GLY A 113 11.05 -8.85 3.69
N PHE A 114 10.33 -7.99 4.39
CA PHE A 114 10.88 -7.04 5.33
C PHE A 114 10.72 -7.55 6.77
N ASP A 115 11.81 -7.59 7.51
CA ASP A 115 11.86 -8.08 8.88
C ASP A 115 12.37 -6.99 9.82
N GLY A 116 11.53 -6.54 10.74
CA GLY A 116 11.87 -5.60 11.80
C GLY A 116 11.96 -4.12 11.39
N ALA A 117 11.51 -3.73 10.20
CA ALA A 117 11.45 -2.32 9.82
C ALA A 117 10.46 -1.58 10.73
N LYS A 118 10.87 -0.41 11.24
CA LYS A 118 10.01 0.46 12.05
C LYS A 118 9.06 1.29 11.18
N GLU A 119 9.51 1.72 10.02
CA GLU A 119 8.73 2.55 9.12
C GLU A 119 9.09 2.28 7.66
N ILE A 120 8.10 2.12 6.81
CA ILE A 120 8.25 2.13 5.36
C ILE A 120 7.67 3.47 4.90
N VAL A 121 8.58 4.41 4.61
CA VAL A 121 8.27 5.84 4.54
C VAL A 121 7.61 6.21 3.22
N ARG A 122 8.12 5.64 2.11
CA ARG A 122 7.58 5.86 0.75
C ARG A 122 8.15 4.89 -0.26
N GLY A 123 7.49 4.78 -1.39
CA GLY A 123 7.93 4.07 -2.57
C GLY A 123 7.07 2.87 -2.93
N GLU A 124 7.39 2.26 -4.06
CA GLU A 124 6.73 1.07 -4.58
C GLU A 124 7.58 -0.17 -4.32
N TYR A 125 6.98 -1.20 -3.72
CA TYR A 125 7.65 -2.45 -3.38
C TYR A 125 6.85 -3.64 -3.90
N ASP A 126 7.43 -4.45 -4.78
CA ASP A 126 6.86 -5.70 -5.29
C ASP A 126 7.71 -6.88 -4.79
N LEU A 127 7.23 -7.55 -3.74
CA LEU A 127 7.97 -8.59 -3.05
C LEU A 127 7.34 -9.95 -3.30
N THR A 128 8.14 -10.89 -3.77
CA THR A 128 7.70 -12.25 -4.10
C THR A 128 8.48 -13.29 -3.31
N ASN A 129 7.77 -14.18 -2.62
CA ASN A 129 8.35 -15.42 -2.12
C ASN A 129 8.24 -16.50 -3.20
N THR A 130 9.34 -17.22 -3.43
CA THR A 130 9.43 -18.28 -4.46
C THR A 130 9.34 -19.68 -3.87
N ASP A 131 9.18 -19.81 -2.55
CA ASP A 131 9.04 -21.06 -1.82
C ASP A 131 7.79 -21.06 -0.93
N ALA A 132 6.65 -21.39 -1.50
CA ALA A 132 5.35 -21.40 -0.81
C ALA A 132 5.26 -22.42 0.35
N GLY A 133 6.18 -23.36 0.45
CA GLY A 133 6.24 -24.36 1.53
C GLY A 133 6.89 -23.87 2.83
N ASN A 134 7.50 -22.70 2.81
CA ASN A 134 8.22 -22.15 3.96
C ASN A 134 7.33 -21.22 4.80
N GLN A 135 7.53 -21.15 6.11
CA GLN A 135 6.78 -20.25 7.03
C GLN A 135 7.16 -18.76 6.83
N SER A 136 7.23 -18.34 5.58
CA SER A 136 7.66 -17.01 5.18
C SER A 136 6.58 -15.96 5.44
N LYS A 137 7.02 -14.75 5.72
CA LYS A 137 6.17 -13.58 5.94
C LYS A 137 6.59 -12.42 5.05
N GLY A 138 5.62 -11.74 4.45
CA GLY A 138 5.90 -10.57 3.61
C GLY A 138 6.48 -9.42 4.44
N ILE A 139 5.80 -9.07 5.53
CA ILE A 139 6.25 -8.07 6.50
C ILE A 139 6.19 -8.69 7.89
N LEU A 140 7.31 -8.64 8.61
CA LEU A 140 7.35 -8.82 10.05
C LEU A 140 7.49 -7.44 10.69
N GLY A 141 6.57 -7.11 11.56
CA GLY A 141 6.63 -5.89 12.34
C GLY A 141 7.83 -5.86 13.29
N ALA A 142 8.25 -4.67 13.67
CA ALA A 142 9.34 -4.49 14.61
C ALA A 142 9.01 -5.14 15.97
N THR A 143 9.97 -5.86 16.53
CA THR A 143 9.80 -6.52 17.83
C THR A 143 9.62 -5.47 18.94
N ASN A 144 8.53 -5.58 19.69
CA ASN A 144 8.16 -4.65 20.78
C ASN A 144 7.91 -3.18 20.34
N ASP A 145 7.71 -2.95 19.07
CA ASP A 145 7.37 -1.62 18.52
C ASP A 145 6.32 -1.79 17.40
N LYS A 146 5.82 -0.67 16.90
CA LYS A 146 4.89 -0.64 15.78
C LYS A 146 5.64 -0.36 14.48
N THR A 147 5.34 -1.12 13.44
CA THR A 147 5.76 -0.81 12.07
C THR A 147 4.70 0.06 11.40
N THR A 148 5.09 1.18 10.82
CA THR A 148 4.20 2.05 10.05
C THR A 148 4.50 1.93 8.56
N ILE A 149 3.47 1.72 7.76
CA ILE A 149 3.49 1.82 6.29
C ILE A 149 2.85 3.16 5.95
N ALA A 150 3.68 4.15 5.60
CA ALA A 150 3.24 5.53 5.41
C ALA A 150 2.40 5.72 4.13
N SER A 151 1.67 6.82 4.04
CA SER A 151 0.71 7.12 2.95
C SER A 151 1.31 7.08 1.54
N ASP A 152 2.58 7.48 1.41
CA ASP A 152 3.29 7.52 0.12
C ASP A 152 3.91 6.15 -0.26
N THR A 153 3.40 5.05 0.32
CA THR A 153 3.93 3.71 0.14
C THR A 153 2.91 2.80 -0.53
N GLU A 154 3.34 2.05 -1.55
CA GLU A 154 2.61 0.94 -2.12
C GLU A 154 3.42 -0.35 -2.00
N ILE A 155 2.82 -1.40 -1.39
CA ILE A 155 3.48 -2.69 -1.19
C ILE A 155 2.63 -3.80 -1.77
N THR A 156 3.21 -4.60 -2.65
CA THR A 156 2.62 -5.84 -3.14
C THR A 156 3.39 -7.03 -2.60
N LEU A 157 2.70 -7.95 -1.93
CA LEU A 157 3.26 -9.17 -1.33
C LEU A 157 2.68 -10.40 -2.03
N LYS A 158 3.53 -11.21 -2.65
CA LYS A 158 3.12 -12.41 -3.42
C LYS A 158 3.79 -13.67 -2.92
N GLY A 159 3.03 -14.74 -2.81
CA GLY A 159 3.56 -16.09 -2.55
C GLY A 159 4.10 -16.34 -1.14
N PHE A 160 4.03 -15.39 -0.23
CA PHE A 160 4.36 -15.61 1.18
C PHE A 160 3.33 -16.50 1.85
N GLN A 161 3.75 -17.30 2.83
CA GLN A 161 2.82 -18.09 3.65
C GLN A 161 1.87 -17.16 4.42
N THR A 162 2.39 -16.05 4.93
CA THR A 162 1.63 -15.00 5.61
C THR A 162 2.00 -13.64 5.02
N GLY A 163 1.04 -12.79 4.73
CA GLY A 163 1.29 -11.44 4.24
C GLY A 163 1.93 -10.56 5.32
N ILE A 164 1.21 -10.28 6.41
CA ILE A 164 1.68 -9.52 7.55
C ILE A 164 1.71 -10.44 8.76
N GLY A 165 2.90 -10.68 9.28
CA GLY A 165 3.14 -11.48 10.50
C GLY A 165 3.69 -10.61 11.63
N TRP A 166 3.95 -11.17 12.74
CA TRP A 166 4.52 -10.68 14.00
C TRP A 166 4.67 -9.14 14.15
N GLY A 167 4.56 -8.65 15.39
CA GLY A 167 4.58 -7.22 15.71
C GLY A 167 3.24 -6.53 15.42
N SER A 168 3.14 -5.26 15.71
CA SER A 168 1.99 -4.43 15.34
C SER A 168 2.31 -3.68 14.06
N VAL A 169 1.35 -3.63 13.12
CA VAL A 169 1.51 -2.90 11.85
C VAL A 169 0.39 -1.87 11.70
N GLN A 170 0.78 -0.64 11.40
CA GLN A 170 -0.16 0.41 11.00
C GLN A 170 -0.02 0.65 9.49
N ILE A 171 -1.15 0.71 8.81
CA ILE A 171 -1.23 0.95 7.37
C ILE A 171 -1.89 2.31 7.15
N ASP A 172 -1.10 3.26 6.65
CA ASP A 172 -1.55 4.56 6.16
C ASP A 172 -1.43 4.64 4.63
N GLY A 173 -0.70 3.71 4.01
CA GLY A 173 -0.48 3.57 2.56
C GLY A 173 -1.29 2.44 1.92
N LYS A 174 -0.78 1.90 0.83
CA LYS A 174 -1.44 0.82 0.07
C LYS A 174 -0.70 -0.50 0.24
N VAL A 175 -1.44 -1.55 0.59
CA VAL A 175 -0.89 -2.91 0.76
C VAL A 175 -1.77 -3.93 0.03
N LYS A 176 -1.17 -4.67 -0.91
CA LYS A 176 -1.80 -5.77 -1.63
C LYS A 176 -1.13 -7.09 -1.27
N ILE A 177 -1.90 -8.03 -0.75
CA ILE A 177 -1.43 -9.32 -0.27
C ILE A 177 -2.05 -10.43 -1.11
N SER A 178 -1.19 -11.27 -1.69
CA SER A 178 -1.58 -12.56 -2.29
C SER A 178 -0.76 -13.65 -1.62
N SER A 179 -1.25 -14.15 -0.49
CA SER A 179 -0.55 -15.11 0.37
C SER A 179 -1.12 -16.52 0.26
N ALA A 180 -0.27 -17.53 0.56
CA ALA A 180 -0.65 -18.93 0.42
C ALA A 180 -1.63 -19.40 1.49
N ALA A 181 -1.50 -18.92 2.73
CA ALA A 181 -2.37 -19.35 3.83
C ALA A 181 -3.08 -18.17 4.51
N CYS A 182 -2.36 -17.16 4.97
CA CYS A 182 -2.93 -16.12 5.83
C CYS A 182 -2.56 -14.72 5.36
N GLY A 183 -3.52 -13.79 5.31
CA GLY A 183 -3.28 -12.38 5.04
C GLY A 183 -2.57 -11.71 6.21
N ILE A 184 -3.17 -11.76 7.39
CA ILE A 184 -2.70 -11.10 8.62
C ILE A 184 -2.65 -12.11 9.75
N ALA A 185 -1.51 -12.23 10.43
CA ALA A 185 -1.34 -13.12 11.57
C ALA A 185 -1.01 -12.37 12.88
N ASN A 186 -1.14 -11.05 12.91
CA ASN A 186 -0.89 -10.24 14.09
C ASN A 186 -1.76 -8.96 14.10
N PHE A 187 -1.53 -8.06 15.09
CA PHE A 187 -2.28 -6.83 15.22
C PHE A 187 -1.96 -5.87 14.07
N THR A 188 -2.97 -5.57 13.26
CA THR A 188 -2.86 -4.64 12.15
C THR A 188 -3.96 -3.59 12.28
N THR A 189 -3.60 -2.34 12.08
CA THR A 189 -4.54 -1.21 12.04
C THR A 189 -4.43 -0.55 10.68
N MET A 190 -5.53 -0.35 9.99
CA MET A 190 -5.58 0.46 8.78
C MET A 190 -6.35 1.75 9.04
N ASN A 191 -5.92 2.84 8.43
CA ASN A 191 -6.44 4.17 8.69
C ASN A 191 -7.11 4.77 7.44
N HIS A 192 -7.81 5.87 7.64
CA HIS A 192 -8.44 6.64 6.57
C HIS A 192 -7.45 6.95 5.42
N GLY A 193 -7.90 6.80 4.19
CA GLY A 193 -7.10 6.99 2.98
C GLY A 193 -6.14 5.85 2.63
N SER A 194 -6.04 4.81 3.49
CA SER A 194 -5.24 3.62 3.18
C SER A 194 -6.01 2.61 2.32
N GLU A 195 -5.28 1.70 1.69
CA GLU A 195 -5.83 0.56 0.94
C GLU A 195 -5.22 -0.75 1.45
N LEU A 196 -6.06 -1.72 1.76
CA LEU A 196 -5.62 -3.07 2.11
C LEU A 196 -6.42 -4.10 1.32
N VAL A 197 -5.75 -4.80 0.43
CA VAL A 197 -6.32 -5.88 -0.38
C VAL A 197 -5.71 -7.21 0.04
N ILE A 198 -6.54 -8.19 0.41
CA ILE A 198 -6.09 -9.52 0.83
C ILE A 198 -6.73 -10.60 -0.04
N HIS A 199 -5.87 -11.36 -0.73
CA HIS A 199 -6.21 -12.61 -1.39
C HIS A 199 -5.47 -13.75 -0.65
N ALA A 200 -6.18 -14.56 0.14
CA ALA A 200 -5.58 -15.63 0.94
C ALA A 200 -6.60 -16.73 1.23
N GLN A 201 -6.17 -17.85 1.81
CA GLN A 201 -7.09 -18.87 2.33
C GLN A 201 -7.80 -18.40 3.60
N GLN A 202 -7.12 -17.58 4.41
CA GLN A 202 -7.62 -16.99 5.63
C GLN A 202 -7.21 -15.51 5.66
N TYR A 203 -8.13 -14.60 5.93
CA TYR A 203 -7.82 -13.17 5.97
C TYR A 203 -7.02 -12.80 7.20
N ILE A 204 -7.52 -13.26 8.36
CA ILE A 204 -6.93 -12.97 9.67
C ILE A 204 -6.72 -14.30 10.38
N GLY A 205 -5.48 -14.64 10.69
CA GLY A 205 -5.10 -15.87 11.38
C GLY A 205 -5.50 -15.85 12.85
N GLU A 206 -5.33 -17.00 13.54
CA GLU A 206 -5.78 -17.20 14.93
C GLU A 206 -5.22 -16.17 15.93
N GLN A 207 -4.02 -15.68 15.71
CA GLN A 207 -3.37 -14.65 16.54
C GLN A 207 -3.55 -13.23 15.96
N GLY A 208 -4.19 -13.12 14.79
CA GLY A 208 -4.38 -11.86 14.09
C GLY A 208 -5.55 -11.05 14.61
N HIS A 209 -5.46 -9.76 14.44
CA HIS A 209 -6.56 -8.81 14.61
C HIS A 209 -6.39 -7.65 13.64
N LEU A 210 -7.44 -7.28 12.95
CA LEU A 210 -7.47 -6.11 12.07
C LEU A 210 -8.43 -5.08 12.66
N THR A 211 -7.91 -3.89 12.95
CA THR A 211 -8.73 -2.73 13.30
C THR A 211 -8.90 -1.85 12.05
N TYR A 212 -10.12 -1.67 11.63
CA TYR A 212 -10.50 -0.79 10.54
C TYR A 212 -10.85 0.60 11.08
N ASN A 213 -10.00 1.59 10.83
CA ASN A 213 -10.23 3.00 11.15
C ASN A 213 -10.59 3.82 9.90
N GLY A 214 -10.94 3.16 8.79
CA GLY A 214 -11.26 3.77 7.51
C GLY A 214 -10.34 3.32 6.38
N GLY A 215 -10.50 3.89 5.20
CA GLY A 215 -9.83 3.52 3.98
C GLY A 215 -10.59 2.45 3.18
N HIS A 216 -9.93 1.84 2.21
CA HIS A 216 -10.49 0.79 1.37
C HIS A 216 -9.93 -0.58 1.76
N LEU A 217 -10.78 -1.45 2.31
CA LEU A 217 -10.47 -2.83 2.66
C LEU A 217 -11.17 -3.78 1.71
N LEU A 218 -10.41 -4.63 1.03
CA LEU A 218 -10.94 -5.70 0.19
C LEU A 218 -10.39 -7.05 0.62
N LEU A 219 -11.27 -7.96 1.00
CA LEU A 219 -10.97 -9.34 1.39
C LEU A 219 -11.57 -10.30 0.37
N ASN A 220 -10.74 -11.14 -0.23
CA ASN A 220 -11.18 -12.12 -1.23
C ASN A 220 -10.44 -13.44 -1.01
N VAL A 221 -11.19 -14.53 -0.76
CA VAL A 221 -10.60 -15.88 -0.66
C VAL A 221 -10.54 -16.58 -2.00
N THR A 222 -9.41 -17.24 -2.21
CA THR A 222 -9.19 -18.06 -3.41
C THR A 222 -9.67 -19.50 -3.27
N THR A 223 -9.90 -19.96 -2.03
CA THR A 223 -10.29 -21.35 -1.76
C THR A 223 -11.24 -21.40 -0.57
N VAL A 224 -12.45 -21.87 -0.78
CA VAL A 224 -13.48 -21.96 0.26
C VAL A 224 -13.22 -23.20 1.13
N ALA A 225 -12.62 -23.01 2.31
CA ALA A 225 -12.70 -24.00 3.40
C ALA A 225 -12.28 -23.37 4.75
N GLY A 226 -13.21 -23.23 5.66
CA GLY A 226 -12.94 -22.95 7.07
C GLY A 226 -13.28 -21.53 7.55
N ASP A 227 -12.80 -21.19 8.71
CA ASP A 227 -12.93 -19.86 9.31
C ASP A 227 -11.99 -18.87 8.58
N PHE A 228 -12.56 -17.85 7.96
CA PHE A 228 -11.79 -16.79 7.27
C PHE A 228 -11.24 -15.73 8.21
N GLY A 229 -11.58 -15.82 9.50
CA GLY A 229 -11.09 -14.92 10.53
C GLY A 229 -11.80 -13.56 10.58
N LEU A 230 -12.97 -13.40 9.94
CA LEU A 230 -13.72 -12.14 9.93
C LEU A 230 -14.19 -11.70 11.33
N SER A 231 -14.42 -12.64 12.25
CA SER A 231 -14.72 -12.33 13.66
C SER A 231 -13.62 -11.49 14.34
N ARG A 232 -12.39 -11.51 13.80
CA ARG A 232 -11.24 -10.74 14.28
C ARG A 232 -11.08 -9.37 13.63
N LEU A 233 -12.01 -8.99 12.76
CA LEU A 233 -12.12 -7.64 12.21
C LEU A 233 -12.88 -6.75 13.20
N GLY A 234 -12.22 -5.73 13.72
CA GLY A 234 -12.80 -4.69 14.56
C GLY A 234 -13.02 -3.40 13.79
N ILE A 235 -14.04 -2.65 14.17
CA ILE A 235 -14.25 -1.29 13.71
C ILE A 235 -13.71 -0.34 14.78
N GLY A 236 -12.91 0.64 14.37
CA GLY A 236 -12.31 1.61 15.29
C GLY A 236 -13.34 2.59 15.85
N GLU A 237 -13.08 3.13 17.03
CA GLU A 237 -13.99 4.01 17.75
C GLU A 237 -14.24 5.34 17.04
N ASP A 238 -13.28 5.80 16.23
CA ASP A 238 -13.36 7.06 15.49
C ASP A 238 -14.08 6.94 14.14
N VAL A 239 -14.46 5.71 13.73
CA VAL A 239 -15.21 5.49 12.48
C VAL A 239 -16.68 5.79 12.71
N SER A 240 -17.13 6.94 12.23
CA SER A 240 -18.53 7.36 12.36
C SER A 240 -19.45 6.73 11.31
N LYS A 241 -18.90 6.42 10.13
CA LYS A 241 -19.65 5.86 9.01
C LYS A 241 -18.74 5.07 8.10
N PHE A 242 -19.27 3.97 7.54
CA PHE A 242 -18.62 3.22 6.46
C PHE A 242 -19.66 2.48 5.62
N TRP A 243 -19.26 2.02 4.46
CA TRP A 243 -20.06 1.20 3.56
C TRP A 243 -19.42 -0.16 3.41
N TYR A 244 -20.24 -1.19 3.28
CA TYR A 244 -19.75 -2.54 3.02
C TYR A 244 -20.58 -3.25 1.96
N ARG A 245 -19.98 -4.23 1.30
CA ARG A 245 -20.65 -5.24 0.49
C ARG A 245 -20.00 -6.60 0.64
N THR A 246 -20.80 -7.66 0.40
CA THR A 246 -20.36 -9.06 0.48
C THR A 246 -20.68 -9.80 -0.81
N GLY A 247 -19.83 -10.71 -1.24
CA GLY A 247 -20.09 -11.65 -2.33
C GLY A 247 -20.52 -10.97 -3.62
N ASP A 248 -21.70 -11.39 -4.11
CA ASP A 248 -22.25 -10.94 -5.38
C ASP A 248 -23.14 -9.68 -5.25
N ASP A 249 -23.13 -9.02 -4.10
CA ASP A 249 -23.88 -7.78 -3.91
C ASP A 249 -23.26 -6.67 -4.76
N GLU A 250 -24.05 -6.12 -5.68
CA GLU A 250 -23.63 -4.96 -6.49
C GLU A 250 -23.67 -3.66 -5.66
N ASN A 251 -24.54 -3.62 -4.64
CA ASN A 251 -24.78 -2.41 -3.85
C ASN A 251 -24.09 -2.47 -2.49
N TYR A 252 -23.59 -1.32 -2.07
CA TYR A 252 -23.07 -1.15 -0.73
C TYR A 252 -24.17 -0.88 0.28
N THR A 253 -23.98 -1.39 1.49
CA THR A 253 -24.81 -1.10 2.66
C THR A 253 -24.12 -0.08 3.55
N GLU A 254 -24.78 1.04 3.82
CA GLU A 254 -24.26 2.09 4.71
C GLU A 254 -24.43 1.70 6.19
N ILE A 255 -23.37 1.83 6.95
CA ILE A 255 -23.36 1.68 8.41
C ILE A 255 -23.01 3.03 9.04
N ASP A 256 -23.95 3.58 9.79
CA ASP A 256 -23.74 4.66 10.74
C ASP A 256 -23.46 4.04 12.11
N THR A 257 -22.27 4.19 12.63
CA THR A 257 -21.81 3.53 13.86
C THR A 257 -22.49 4.11 15.11
N SER A 258 -23.11 5.28 15.03
CA SER A 258 -23.91 5.86 16.11
C SER A 258 -25.27 5.16 16.27
N VAL A 259 -25.68 4.38 15.26
CA VAL A 259 -26.92 3.58 15.28
C VAL A 259 -26.58 2.14 15.61
N GLN A 260 -26.77 1.76 16.87
CA GLN A 260 -26.36 0.44 17.39
C GLN A 260 -26.94 -0.72 16.56
N GLU A 261 -28.21 -0.64 16.16
CA GLU A 261 -28.85 -1.67 15.33
C GLU A 261 -28.15 -1.91 14.00
N LYS A 262 -27.66 -0.84 13.32
CA LYS A 262 -26.90 -0.95 12.09
C LYS A 262 -25.52 -1.60 12.32
N LEU A 263 -24.85 -1.18 13.39
CA LEU A 263 -23.57 -1.75 13.76
C LEU A 263 -23.69 -3.24 14.15
N ASP A 264 -24.72 -3.61 14.90
CA ASP A 264 -25.02 -4.98 15.26
C ASP A 264 -25.30 -5.84 14.01
N SER A 265 -26.03 -5.30 13.02
CA SER A 265 -26.28 -5.99 11.76
C SER A 265 -24.98 -6.29 10.99
N PHE A 266 -24.04 -5.36 10.98
CA PHE A 266 -22.70 -5.59 10.40
C PHE A 266 -21.92 -6.66 11.20
N PHE A 267 -22.02 -6.66 12.52
CA PHE A 267 -21.37 -7.68 13.33
C PHE A 267 -21.94 -9.07 13.06
N GLU A 268 -23.23 -9.21 12.80
CA GLU A 268 -23.83 -10.48 12.35
C GLU A 268 -23.26 -10.92 10.99
N VAL A 269 -23.09 -9.98 10.05
CA VAL A 269 -22.47 -10.26 8.75
C VAL A 269 -21.05 -10.79 8.92
N LYS A 270 -20.21 -10.15 9.71
CA LYS A 270 -18.81 -10.58 9.90
C LYS A 270 -18.67 -11.91 10.67
N GLU A 271 -19.66 -12.32 11.47
CA GLU A 271 -19.66 -13.64 12.13
C GLU A 271 -19.91 -14.78 11.12
N THR A 272 -20.45 -14.47 9.95
CA THR A 272 -20.58 -15.42 8.85
C THR A 272 -19.32 -15.40 7.98
N ASN A 273 -18.95 -16.56 7.43
CA ASN A 273 -17.75 -16.65 6.59
C ASN A 273 -18.11 -16.24 5.15
N HIS A 274 -17.76 -15.00 4.80
CA HIS A 274 -17.90 -14.50 3.44
C HIS A 274 -16.60 -14.67 2.65
N ALA A 275 -16.72 -15.24 1.45
CA ALA A 275 -15.60 -15.37 0.52
C ALA A 275 -15.12 -14.02 -0.03
N TYR A 276 -15.95 -13.00 0.06
CA TYR A 276 -15.67 -11.63 -0.34
C TYR A 276 -16.30 -10.68 0.67
N LEU A 277 -15.53 -9.70 1.10
CA LEU A 277 -15.98 -8.57 1.92
C LEU A 277 -15.19 -7.33 1.51
N GLU A 278 -15.88 -6.27 1.25
CA GLU A 278 -15.29 -4.96 0.93
C GLU A 278 -15.86 -3.90 1.87
N LEU A 279 -14.99 -3.06 2.42
CA LEU A 279 -15.35 -1.90 3.23
C LEU A 279 -14.70 -0.66 2.67
N THR A 280 -15.41 0.45 2.73
CA THR A 280 -14.88 1.78 2.41
C THR A 280 -15.48 2.83 3.33
N ASP A 281 -14.71 3.84 3.70
CA ASP A 281 -15.18 5.01 4.46
C ASP A 281 -15.53 6.20 3.55
N VAL A 282 -15.38 6.02 2.25
CA VAL A 282 -15.83 6.96 1.22
C VAL A 282 -17.15 6.46 0.64
N ASP A 283 -18.15 7.35 0.57
CA ASP A 283 -19.42 7.06 -0.04
C ASP A 283 -19.22 6.57 -1.49
N PRO A 284 -19.59 5.32 -1.82
CA PRO A 284 -19.38 4.78 -3.16
C PRO A 284 -20.10 5.59 -4.25
N ASP A 285 -21.28 6.13 -3.94
CA ASP A 285 -22.03 6.97 -4.88
C ASP A 285 -21.33 8.33 -5.12
N GLN A 286 -20.57 8.82 -4.13
CA GLN A 286 -19.74 10.01 -4.30
C GLN A 286 -18.45 9.69 -5.06
N GLN A 287 -17.92 8.49 -4.90
CA GLN A 287 -16.70 8.04 -5.58
C GLN A 287 -16.93 7.90 -7.09
N GLU A 288 -18.10 7.44 -7.51
CA GLU A 288 -18.51 7.41 -8.92
C GLU A 288 -18.78 8.81 -9.49
N SER A 289 -19.13 9.76 -8.63
CA SER A 289 -19.47 11.13 -9.04
C SER A 289 -18.27 12.08 -9.14
N GLU A 290 -17.07 11.71 -8.63
CA GLU A 290 -15.85 12.49 -8.85
C GLU A 290 -15.49 12.48 -10.34
N SER A 291 -15.90 13.52 -11.04
CA SER A 291 -15.61 13.72 -12.46
C SER A 291 -14.54 14.79 -12.62
N TYR A 292 -13.67 14.58 -13.58
CA TYR A 292 -12.74 15.60 -14.02
C TYR A 292 -13.41 16.48 -15.08
N ASP A 293 -13.03 17.75 -15.15
CA ASP A 293 -13.45 18.65 -16.22
C ASP A 293 -12.70 18.32 -17.53
N LEU A 294 -12.85 17.07 -17.94
CA LEU A 294 -12.20 16.47 -19.08
C LEU A 294 -13.13 15.45 -19.74
N TRP A 295 -13.28 15.57 -21.05
CA TRP A 295 -14.10 14.68 -21.88
C TRP A 295 -13.29 14.10 -23.00
N VAL A 296 -13.45 12.81 -23.29
CA VAL A 296 -12.80 12.12 -24.39
C VAL A 296 -13.84 11.41 -25.22
N ALA A 297 -13.95 11.77 -26.50
CA ALA A 297 -14.92 11.22 -27.44
C ALA A 297 -16.36 11.20 -26.89
N GLY A 298 -16.77 12.26 -26.17
CA GLY A 298 -18.09 12.37 -25.54
C GLY A 298 -18.23 11.63 -24.20
N THR A 299 -17.20 10.95 -23.72
CA THR A 299 -17.17 10.30 -22.40
C THR A 299 -16.48 11.19 -21.39
N GLN A 300 -17.17 11.57 -20.31
CA GLN A 300 -16.57 12.30 -19.21
C GLN A 300 -15.55 11.43 -18.48
N VAL A 301 -14.37 11.98 -18.20
CA VAL A 301 -13.40 11.31 -17.37
C VAL A 301 -13.83 11.43 -15.91
N THR A 302 -13.91 10.29 -15.25
CA THR A 302 -14.28 10.18 -13.85
C THR A 302 -13.18 9.40 -13.11
N LYS A 303 -13.20 9.44 -11.80
CA LYS A 303 -12.28 8.64 -10.99
C LYS A 303 -12.45 7.13 -11.25
N SER A 304 -13.66 6.68 -11.56
CA SER A 304 -13.96 5.28 -11.82
C SER A 304 -13.44 4.80 -13.18
N ASN A 305 -13.41 5.67 -14.22
CA ASN A 305 -12.96 5.29 -15.55
C ASN A 305 -11.57 5.84 -15.95
N GLN A 306 -10.89 6.58 -15.10
CA GLN A 306 -9.62 7.24 -15.43
C GLN A 306 -8.51 6.28 -15.92
N SER A 307 -8.51 5.03 -15.49
CA SER A 307 -7.55 4.02 -15.94
C SER A 307 -7.84 3.45 -17.33
N ASP A 308 -9.10 3.58 -17.79
CA ASP A 308 -9.57 3.13 -19.10
C ASP A 308 -10.86 3.90 -19.46
N VAL A 309 -10.67 5.12 -19.98
CA VAL A 309 -11.77 6.09 -20.17
C VAL A 309 -12.83 5.58 -21.15
N LEU A 310 -12.41 4.86 -22.20
CA LEU A 310 -13.29 4.37 -23.26
C LEU A 310 -13.67 2.89 -23.12
N GLY A 311 -13.11 2.18 -22.13
CA GLY A 311 -13.37 0.76 -21.89
C GLY A 311 -12.68 -0.18 -22.91
N ASP A 312 -11.72 0.31 -23.69
CA ASP A 312 -11.01 -0.42 -24.72
C ASP A 312 -9.48 -0.50 -24.51
N GLY A 313 -9.00 0.02 -23.37
CA GLY A 313 -7.60 0.04 -22.98
C GLY A 313 -6.74 1.06 -23.74
N THR A 314 -7.36 1.95 -24.51
CA THR A 314 -6.59 2.90 -25.37
C THR A 314 -6.41 4.28 -24.76
N VAL A 315 -7.25 4.68 -23.80
CA VAL A 315 -7.20 6.00 -23.19
C VAL A 315 -7.19 5.90 -21.67
N SER A 316 -6.21 6.51 -21.03
CA SER A 316 -6.14 6.65 -19.57
C SER A 316 -5.77 8.08 -19.17
N TYR A 317 -6.23 8.48 -18.00
CA TYR A 317 -5.94 9.78 -17.40
C TYR A 317 -5.30 9.61 -16.02
N ASP A 318 -4.21 10.32 -15.81
CA ASP A 318 -3.54 10.42 -14.51
C ASP A 318 -3.86 11.80 -13.89
N PRO A 319 -4.67 11.86 -12.83
CA PRO A 319 -5.05 13.11 -12.20
C PRO A 319 -3.91 13.77 -11.43
N ASP A 320 -2.92 13.02 -10.95
CA ASP A 320 -1.82 13.56 -10.15
C ASP A 320 -0.85 14.33 -11.03
N THR A 321 -0.60 13.84 -12.24
CA THR A 321 0.26 14.49 -13.24
C THR A 321 -0.52 15.30 -14.27
N HIS A 322 -1.87 15.28 -14.22
CA HIS A 322 -2.79 15.89 -15.19
C HIS A 322 -2.48 15.43 -16.62
N THR A 323 -2.16 14.15 -16.79
CA THR A 323 -1.68 13.58 -18.05
C THR A 323 -2.73 12.66 -18.66
N LEU A 324 -3.24 13.00 -19.85
CA LEU A 324 -4.05 12.12 -20.67
C LEU A 324 -3.12 11.31 -21.58
N THR A 325 -3.18 9.98 -21.47
CA THR A 325 -2.40 9.04 -22.28
C THR A 325 -3.30 8.40 -23.32
N LEU A 326 -2.90 8.49 -24.59
CA LEU A 326 -3.55 7.81 -25.70
C LEU A 326 -2.57 6.78 -26.29
N LYS A 327 -3.00 5.52 -26.35
CA LYS A 327 -2.21 4.42 -26.89
C LYS A 327 -3.00 3.75 -28.01
N ASP A 328 -2.61 4.01 -29.24
CA ASP A 328 -3.29 3.49 -30.45
C ASP A 328 -4.80 3.82 -30.50
N ALA A 329 -5.20 4.93 -29.83
CA ALA A 329 -6.59 5.33 -29.70
C ALA A 329 -7.15 5.82 -31.05
N ASN A 330 -8.32 5.30 -31.41
CA ASN A 330 -9.11 5.78 -32.54
C ASN A 330 -10.33 6.52 -32.01
N LEU A 331 -10.21 7.84 -31.85
CA LEU A 331 -11.28 8.67 -31.30
C LEU A 331 -12.26 9.03 -32.40
N THR A 332 -13.50 8.54 -32.27
CA THR A 332 -14.62 8.95 -33.12
C THR A 332 -15.61 9.76 -32.27
N LEU A 333 -15.98 10.92 -32.79
CA LEU A 333 -17.04 11.72 -32.18
C LEU A 333 -18.39 11.00 -32.39
N GLY A 334 -19.18 10.91 -31.32
CA GLY A 334 -20.60 10.56 -31.45
C GLY A 334 -21.33 11.60 -32.31
N GLU A 335 -22.46 11.22 -32.92
CA GLU A 335 -23.20 12.08 -33.82
C GLU A 335 -23.65 13.44 -33.19
N ASP A 336 -23.65 13.51 -31.84
CA ASP A 336 -24.06 14.71 -31.07
C ASP A 336 -22.87 15.41 -30.36
N ALA A 337 -21.61 14.97 -30.58
CA ALA A 337 -20.46 15.55 -29.90
C ALA A 337 -19.80 16.65 -30.75
N GLU A 338 -19.64 17.83 -30.16
CA GLU A 338 -19.02 18.98 -30.85
C GLU A 338 -17.48 18.95 -30.78
N GLU A 339 -16.89 18.21 -29.79
CA GLU A 339 -15.46 18.16 -29.55
C GLU A 339 -14.97 16.73 -29.23
N GLY A 340 -13.78 16.36 -29.70
CA GLY A 340 -13.18 15.04 -29.45
C GLY A 340 -12.52 14.91 -28.09
N ILE A 341 -11.92 16.00 -27.60
CA ILE A 341 -11.35 16.16 -26.27
C ILE A 341 -11.63 17.58 -25.82
N SER A 342 -12.16 17.76 -24.63
CA SER A 342 -12.43 19.07 -24.04
C SER A 342 -12.13 19.07 -22.52
#